data_302e3ada8011aea7d647786c76c26180
#
_entry.id   302e3ada8011aea7d647786c76c26180
#
_cell.length_a   1.000
_cell.length_b   1.000
_cell.length_c   1.000
_cell.angle_alpha   90.00
_cell.angle_beta   90.00
_cell.angle_gamma   90.00
#
_symmetry.space_group_name_H-M   'P 1'
#
loop_
_entity.id
_entity.type
_entity.pdbx_description
1 polymer ?
#
loop_
_entity_poly.entity_id
_entity_poly.type
_entity_poly.pdbx_seq_one_letter_code
_entity_poly.pdbx_strand_id
1 'polypeptide(L)'
;MFVFPWLEFAILCGAALLGVACVMPYTMELTRDAFKKAQERMHQPTWVIALLQSAQSFVLMVVATGLGLLIAHHIGLSAPLLEGLLVSKSVAAQAQAMIVPALILGIVPAVVLLLLEITVFWPRLPDAMRLSAPIPALWKRCLACFYGGIDEELLCRLFLLSLLAWLIGLVWHVPGGKPALGALWLANILAAVIFVLGHLPATAALTKLTPLLIVRAIVLNGIAGIAFGYLFWQYGLEAAMLAHFAADIVLHIIGDSIAKKIRSRWIAA
;
A
#
# COMPACT_ATOMS: atom_id res chain seq x y z
N MET A 1 -6.71 -32.38 -3.66
CA MET A 1 -7.90 -31.55 -3.37
C MET A 1 -7.41 -30.28 -2.67
N PHE A 2 -7.64 -29.10 -3.22
CA PHE A 2 -7.25 -27.85 -2.55
C PHE A 2 -8.16 -27.64 -1.33
N VAL A 3 -7.58 -27.44 -0.16
CA VAL A 3 -8.30 -27.04 1.05
C VAL A 3 -8.02 -25.57 1.29
N PHE A 4 -9.08 -24.78 1.41
CA PHE A 4 -8.93 -23.34 1.64
C PHE A 4 -8.27 -23.09 3.01
N PRO A 5 -7.24 -22.20 3.09
CA PRO A 5 -6.47 -21.97 4.31
C PRO A 5 -7.21 -21.02 5.27
N TRP A 6 -8.26 -21.53 5.93
CA TRP A 6 -9.16 -20.71 6.79
C TRP A 6 -8.45 -19.99 7.93
N LEU A 7 -7.43 -20.59 8.54
CA LEU A 7 -6.72 -19.97 9.65
C LEU A 7 -5.82 -18.82 9.16
N GLU A 8 -5.12 -19.01 8.05
CA GLU A 8 -4.35 -17.95 7.38
C GLU A 8 -5.26 -16.80 6.96
N PHE A 9 -6.39 -17.10 6.32
CA PHE A 9 -7.42 -16.12 5.96
C PHE A 9 -7.90 -15.31 7.17
N ALA A 10 -8.23 -15.98 8.28
CA ALA A 10 -8.71 -15.31 9.49
C ALA A 10 -7.65 -14.39 10.09
N ILE A 11 -6.36 -14.79 10.11
CA ILE A 11 -5.26 -13.99 10.62
C ILE A 11 -5.04 -12.76 9.72
N LEU A 12 -5.01 -12.93 8.39
CA LEU A 12 -4.84 -11.82 7.46
C LEU A 12 -6.02 -10.84 7.49
N CYS A 13 -7.26 -11.33 7.63
CA CYS A 13 -8.43 -10.47 7.84
C CYS A 13 -8.37 -9.71 9.18
N GLY A 14 -7.87 -10.36 10.25
CA GLY A 14 -7.63 -9.69 11.54
C GLY A 14 -6.57 -8.58 11.43
N ALA A 15 -5.49 -8.83 10.70
CA ALA A 15 -4.47 -7.83 10.40
C ALA A 15 -5.04 -6.67 9.56
N ALA A 16 -5.85 -6.96 8.54
CA ALA A 16 -6.52 -5.94 7.73
C ALA A 16 -7.49 -5.08 8.56
N LEU A 17 -8.27 -5.69 9.47
CA LEU A 17 -9.13 -4.91 10.38
C LEU A 17 -8.31 -3.94 11.24
N LEU A 18 -7.15 -4.36 11.71
CA LEU A 18 -6.22 -3.51 12.46
C LEU A 18 -5.68 -2.37 11.57
N GLY A 19 -5.25 -2.64 10.34
CA GLY A 19 -4.76 -1.63 9.40
C GLY A 19 -5.82 -0.58 9.07
N VAL A 20 -7.05 -1.02 8.73
CA VAL A 20 -8.20 -0.12 8.49
C VAL A 20 -8.50 0.76 9.72
N ALA A 21 -8.47 0.20 10.93
CA ALA A 21 -8.68 0.97 12.15
C ALA A 21 -7.56 1.99 12.40
N CYS A 22 -6.31 1.59 12.15
CA CYS A 22 -5.12 2.44 12.35
C CYS A 22 -5.08 3.64 11.40
N VAL A 23 -5.50 3.50 10.13
CA VAL A 23 -5.45 4.61 9.17
C VAL A 23 -6.53 5.65 9.39
N MET A 24 -7.64 5.32 10.06
CA MET A 24 -8.81 6.20 10.16
C MET A 24 -8.50 7.58 10.77
N PRO A 25 -7.75 7.71 11.90
CA PRO A 25 -7.39 9.03 12.45
C PRO A 25 -6.57 9.90 11.50
N TYR A 26 -5.73 9.29 10.67
CA TYR A 26 -4.95 9.96 9.63
C TYR A 26 -5.85 10.46 8.51
N THR A 27 -6.71 9.59 7.97
CA THR A 27 -7.63 9.90 6.87
C THR A 27 -8.61 11.00 7.26
N MET A 28 -9.20 10.94 8.46
CA MET A 28 -10.13 11.96 8.96
C MET A 28 -9.48 13.36 9.05
N GLU A 29 -8.19 13.44 9.38
CA GLU A 29 -7.47 14.72 9.42
C GLU A 29 -7.12 15.19 8.02
N LEU A 30 -6.59 14.30 7.18
CA LEU A 30 -6.16 14.63 5.82
C LEU A 30 -7.34 15.05 4.92
N THR A 31 -8.50 14.41 5.07
CA THR A 31 -9.68 14.64 4.23
C THR A 31 -10.84 15.30 5.02
N ARG A 32 -10.49 16.17 5.98
CA ARG A 32 -11.46 16.81 6.90
C ARG A 32 -12.64 17.46 6.18
N ASP A 33 -12.38 18.13 5.06
CA ASP A 33 -13.44 18.83 4.31
C ASP A 33 -14.38 17.84 3.58
N ALA A 34 -13.86 16.69 3.13
CA ALA A 34 -14.69 15.62 2.59
C ALA A 34 -15.59 15.02 3.67
N PHE A 35 -15.08 14.81 4.89
CA PHE A 35 -15.87 14.36 6.02
C PHE A 35 -16.98 15.36 6.40
N LYS A 36 -16.68 16.67 6.42
CA LYS A 36 -17.70 17.72 6.67
C LYS A 36 -18.81 17.70 5.62
N LYS A 37 -18.46 17.64 4.33
CA LYS A 37 -19.44 17.55 3.24
C LYS A 37 -20.29 16.27 3.36
N ALA A 38 -19.67 15.13 3.72
CA ALA A 38 -20.40 13.90 3.95
C ALA A 38 -21.36 14.02 5.15
N GLN A 39 -20.94 14.69 6.23
CA GLN A 39 -21.77 14.95 7.41
C GLN A 39 -23.00 15.81 7.06
N GLU A 40 -22.81 16.89 6.31
CA GLU A 40 -23.90 17.73 5.81
C GLU A 40 -24.87 16.97 4.92
N ARG A 41 -24.34 16.13 4.01
CA ARG A 41 -25.15 15.36 3.05
C ARG A 41 -25.92 14.20 3.71
N MET A 42 -25.27 13.48 4.64
CA MET A 42 -25.84 12.30 5.27
C MET A 42 -26.61 12.59 6.56
N HIS A 43 -26.49 13.81 7.09
CA HIS A 43 -27.05 14.21 8.39
C HIS A 43 -26.63 13.27 9.54
N GLN A 44 -25.41 12.70 9.47
CA GLN A 44 -24.87 11.76 10.43
C GLN A 44 -23.62 12.33 11.10
N PRO A 45 -23.36 12.00 12.37
CA PRO A 45 -22.12 12.43 13.04
C PRO A 45 -20.89 11.80 12.38
N THR A 46 -19.74 12.50 12.45
CA THR A 46 -18.49 12.12 11.78
C THR A 46 -18.03 10.70 12.12
N TRP A 47 -18.23 10.25 13.36
CA TRP A 47 -17.85 8.89 13.76
C TRP A 47 -18.66 7.79 13.06
N VAL A 48 -19.95 8.04 12.77
CA VAL A 48 -20.79 7.10 11.98
C VAL A 48 -20.25 6.99 10.56
N ILE A 49 -19.90 8.13 9.93
CA ILE A 49 -19.32 8.15 8.58
C ILE A 49 -17.99 7.41 8.56
N ALA A 50 -17.12 7.64 9.56
CA ALA A 50 -15.86 6.93 9.70
C ALA A 50 -16.07 5.42 9.87
N LEU A 51 -17.04 5.00 10.69
CA LEU A 51 -17.37 3.60 10.87
C LEU A 51 -17.88 2.94 9.58
N LEU A 52 -18.75 3.62 8.83
CA LEU A 52 -19.25 3.12 7.54
C LEU A 52 -18.13 2.97 6.51
N GLN A 53 -17.22 3.94 6.43
CA GLN A 53 -16.05 3.85 5.55
C GLN A 53 -15.11 2.72 5.97
N SER A 54 -14.86 2.56 7.27
CA SER A 54 -14.04 1.46 7.79
C SER A 54 -14.68 0.10 7.49
N ALA A 55 -15.99 -0.04 7.68
CA ALA A 55 -16.71 -1.27 7.38
C ALA A 55 -16.65 -1.60 5.87
N GLN A 56 -16.85 -0.61 5.01
CA GLN A 56 -16.73 -0.78 3.55
C GLN A 56 -15.31 -1.20 3.16
N SER A 57 -14.27 -0.54 3.68
CA SER A 57 -12.88 -0.91 3.44
C SER A 57 -12.59 -2.32 3.93
N PHE A 58 -13.04 -2.68 5.12
CA PHE A 58 -12.82 -4.01 5.67
C PHE A 58 -13.51 -5.10 4.84
N VAL A 59 -14.75 -4.89 4.38
CA VAL A 59 -15.43 -5.85 3.48
C VAL A 59 -14.62 -6.04 2.19
N LEU A 60 -14.09 -4.97 1.62
CA LEU A 60 -13.21 -5.06 0.45
C LEU A 60 -11.97 -5.90 0.76
N MET A 61 -11.33 -5.68 1.93
CA MET A 61 -10.16 -6.46 2.34
C MET A 61 -10.47 -7.93 2.54
N VAL A 62 -11.61 -8.27 3.14
CA VAL A 62 -12.05 -9.67 3.31
C VAL A 62 -12.20 -10.37 1.96
N VAL A 63 -12.87 -9.71 0.99
CA VAL A 63 -13.04 -10.27 -0.36
C VAL A 63 -11.71 -10.40 -1.08
N ALA A 64 -10.88 -9.34 -1.05
CA ALA A 64 -9.56 -9.33 -1.70
C ALA A 64 -8.64 -10.40 -1.10
N THR A 65 -8.59 -10.54 0.23
CA THR A 65 -7.77 -11.55 0.90
C THR A 65 -8.24 -12.96 0.55
N GLY A 66 -9.56 -13.23 0.57
CA GLY A 66 -10.09 -14.55 0.24
C GLY A 66 -9.80 -14.97 -1.21
N LEU A 67 -10.11 -14.09 -2.17
CA LEU A 67 -9.81 -14.35 -3.58
C LEU A 67 -8.30 -14.38 -3.84
N GLY A 68 -7.54 -13.50 -3.18
CA GLY A 68 -6.09 -13.43 -3.27
C GLY A 68 -5.43 -14.73 -2.84
N LEU A 69 -5.80 -15.29 -1.69
CA LEU A 69 -5.29 -16.57 -1.20
C LEU A 69 -5.59 -17.71 -2.16
N LEU A 70 -6.83 -17.81 -2.66
CA LEU A 70 -7.21 -18.83 -3.64
C LEU A 70 -6.32 -18.80 -4.87
N ILE A 71 -6.14 -17.60 -5.44
CA ILE A 71 -5.40 -17.42 -6.69
C ILE A 71 -3.89 -17.57 -6.46
N ALA A 72 -3.36 -16.92 -5.43
CA ALA A 72 -1.92 -16.95 -5.11
C ALA A 72 -1.43 -18.37 -4.90
N HIS A 73 -2.10 -19.17 -4.08
CA HIS A 73 -1.74 -20.57 -3.88
C HIS A 73 -1.79 -21.39 -5.18
N HIS A 74 -2.78 -21.13 -6.06
CA HIS A 74 -2.90 -21.83 -7.33
C HIS A 74 -1.68 -21.59 -8.23
N ILE A 75 -1.11 -20.40 -8.24
CA ILE A 75 0.06 -20.02 -9.06
C ILE A 75 1.40 -20.14 -8.31
N GLY A 76 1.38 -20.57 -7.05
CA GLY A 76 2.58 -20.79 -6.23
C GLY A 76 3.15 -19.52 -5.60
N LEU A 77 2.32 -18.49 -5.41
CA LEU A 77 2.61 -17.32 -4.57
C LEU A 77 1.97 -17.52 -3.20
N SER A 78 2.57 -16.92 -2.15
CA SER A 78 2.14 -17.23 -0.79
C SER A 78 2.61 -16.22 0.27
N ALA A 79 2.25 -16.50 1.54
CA ALA A 79 2.77 -15.86 2.76
C ALA A 79 3.61 -16.89 3.55
N PRO A 80 4.87 -17.18 3.11
CA PRO A 80 5.62 -18.35 3.55
C PRO A 80 6.00 -18.34 5.05
N LEU A 81 6.12 -17.17 5.68
CA LEU A 81 6.37 -17.12 7.13
C LEU A 81 5.10 -17.51 7.89
N LEU A 82 3.96 -16.94 7.54
CA LEU A 82 2.69 -17.25 8.18
C LEU A 82 2.34 -18.73 8.00
N GLU A 83 2.42 -19.23 6.76
CA GLU A 83 2.18 -20.65 6.45
C GLU A 83 3.10 -21.58 7.25
N GLY A 84 4.39 -21.26 7.31
CA GLY A 84 5.36 -22.05 8.09
C GLY A 84 5.03 -22.08 9.58
N LEU A 85 4.69 -20.92 10.16
CA LEU A 85 4.28 -20.80 11.57
C LEU A 85 3.01 -21.61 11.87
N LEU A 86 2.03 -21.59 10.98
CA LEU A 86 0.76 -22.32 11.15
C LEU A 86 0.93 -23.83 11.18
N VAL A 87 1.99 -24.34 10.55
CA VAL A 87 2.30 -25.79 10.56
C VAL A 87 3.49 -26.12 11.48
N SER A 88 3.83 -25.21 12.39
CA SER A 88 4.92 -25.36 13.38
C SER A 88 6.30 -25.69 12.76
N LYS A 89 6.55 -25.20 11.54
CA LYS A 89 7.88 -25.29 10.90
C LYS A 89 8.75 -24.10 11.29
N SER A 90 10.06 -24.33 11.34
CA SER A 90 11.02 -23.24 11.52
C SER A 90 10.99 -22.32 10.28
N VAL A 91 10.74 -21.04 10.51
CA VAL A 91 10.73 -19.99 9.45
C VAL A 91 11.97 -19.10 9.50
N ALA A 92 12.95 -19.43 10.36
CA ALA A 92 14.12 -18.59 10.58
C ALA A 92 14.94 -18.36 9.29
N ALA A 93 15.12 -19.38 8.47
CA ALA A 93 15.85 -19.26 7.20
C ALA A 93 15.12 -18.36 6.20
N GLN A 94 13.80 -18.50 6.08
CA GLN A 94 12.97 -17.64 5.22
C GLN A 94 13.00 -16.18 5.71
N ALA A 95 12.84 -15.98 7.02
CA ALA A 95 12.90 -14.63 7.61
C ALA A 95 14.28 -13.98 7.39
N GLN A 96 15.37 -14.69 7.60
CA GLN A 96 16.73 -14.19 7.32
C GLN A 96 16.93 -13.84 5.85
N ALA A 97 16.43 -14.67 4.93
CA ALA A 97 16.57 -14.45 3.49
C ALA A 97 15.80 -13.21 3.01
N MET A 98 14.64 -12.87 3.61
CA MET A 98 13.79 -11.79 3.15
C MET A 98 14.07 -10.44 3.81
N ILE A 99 14.54 -10.39 5.09
CA ILE A 99 14.66 -9.13 5.86
C ILE A 99 15.56 -8.12 5.14
N VAL A 100 16.75 -8.53 4.73
CA VAL A 100 17.71 -7.61 4.10
C VAL A 100 17.21 -7.10 2.75
N PRO A 101 16.77 -7.95 1.79
CA PRO A 101 16.16 -7.48 0.55
C PRO A 101 14.94 -6.58 0.77
N ALA A 102 14.06 -6.91 1.72
CA ALA A 102 12.87 -6.11 2.01
C ALA A 102 13.25 -4.72 2.55
N LEU A 103 14.18 -4.64 3.51
CA LEU A 103 14.63 -3.34 4.02
C LEU A 103 15.37 -2.51 2.97
N ILE A 104 16.22 -3.12 2.13
CA ILE A 104 16.90 -2.41 1.06
C ILE A 104 15.89 -1.87 0.04
N LEU A 105 14.97 -2.71 -0.46
CA LEU A 105 13.98 -2.32 -1.47
C LEU A 105 12.81 -1.49 -0.90
N GLY A 106 12.66 -1.42 0.41
CA GLY A 106 11.77 -0.46 1.07
C GLY A 106 12.45 0.89 1.26
N ILE A 107 13.62 0.92 1.91
CA ILE A 107 14.26 2.16 2.35
C ILE A 107 14.95 2.90 1.19
N VAL A 108 15.71 2.21 0.33
CA VAL A 108 16.51 2.89 -0.71
C VAL A 108 15.61 3.60 -1.73
N PRO A 109 14.60 2.96 -2.34
CA PRO A 109 13.65 3.66 -3.19
C PRO A 109 12.94 4.80 -2.45
N ALA A 110 12.49 4.59 -1.21
CA ALA A 110 11.79 5.63 -0.44
C ALA A 110 12.68 6.87 -0.20
N VAL A 111 13.96 6.70 0.10
CA VAL A 111 14.91 7.83 0.20
C VAL A 111 15.07 8.54 -1.14
N VAL A 112 15.21 7.81 -2.25
CA VAL A 112 15.29 8.41 -3.60
C VAL A 112 14.00 9.17 -3.91
N LEU A 113 12.83 8.59 -3.63
CA LEU A 113 11.53 9.22 -3.83
C LEU A 113 11.37 10.47 -2.96
N LEU A 114 11.82 10.45 -1.71
CA LEU A 114 11.84 11.62 -0.83
C LEU A 114 12.73 12.73 -1.37
N LEU A 115 13.91 12.39 -1.88
CA LEU A 115 14.80 13.37 -2.53
C LEU A 115 14.16 13.98 -3.77
N LEU A 116 13.54 13.15 -4.64
CA LEU A 116 12.79 13.64 -5.81
C LEU A 116 11.60 14.52 -5.39
N GLU A 117 10.88 14.13 -4.34
CA GLU A 117 9.79 14.95 -3.80
C GLU A 117 10.29 16.34 -3.41
N ILE A 118 11.36 16.43 -2.62
CA ILE A 118 11.87 17.69 -2.09
C ILE A 118 12.51 18.56 -3.18
N THR A 119 13.25 17.95 -4.11
CA THR A 119 14.06 18.71 -5.09
C THR A 119 13.33 18.99 -6.40
N VAL A 120 12.45 18.08 -6.83
CA VAL A 120 11.79 18.16 -8.14
C VAL A 120 10.32 18.56 -8.00
N PHE A 121 9.55 17.84 -7.18
CA PHE A 121 8.10 18.02 -7.13
C PHE A 121 7.69 19.16 -6.23
N TRP A 122 8.17 19.20 -4.97
CA TRP A 122 7.77 20.19 -3.97
C TRP A 122 7.85 21.64 -4.47
N PRO A 123 8.95 22.11 -5.13
CA PRO A 123 9.03 23.49 -5.61
C PRO A 123 8.00 23.84 -6.69
N ARG A 124 7.41 22.83 -7.33
CA ARG A 124 6.47 22.98 -8.45
C ARG A 124 5.01 22.65 -8.07
N LEU A 125 4.77 22.22 -6.83
CA LEU A 125 3.42 21.91 -6.35
C LEU A 125 2.59 23.19 -6.24
N PRO A 126 1.25 23.11 -6.48
CA PRO A 126 0.32 24.19 -6.17
C PRO A 126 0.41 24.59 -4.68
N ASP A 127 0.25 25.88 -4.38
CA ASP A 127 0.32 26.42 -3.02
C ASP A 127 -0.69 25.73 -2.08
N ALA A 128 -1.87 25.37 -2.56
CA ALA A 128 -2.85 24.61 -1.82
C ALA A 128 -2.30 23.28 -1.28
N MET A 129 -1.46 22.57 -2.04
CA MET A 129 -0.81 21.36 -1.57
C MET A 129 0.44 21.65 -0.74
N ARG A 130 1.24 22.61 -1.19
CA ARG A 130 2.53 22.92 -0.58
C ARG A 130 2.38 23.60 0.79
N LEU A 131 1.48 24.58 0.91
CA LEU A 131 1.37 25.44 2.08
C LEU A 131 0.17 25.12 2.96
N SER A 132 -0.94 24.66 2.39
CA SER A 132 -2.22 24.51 3.09
C SER A 132 -2.61 23.06 3.37
N ALA A 133 -2.05 22.07 2.69
CA ALA A 133 -2.38 20.68 2.97
C ALA A 133 -2.06 20.29 4.42
N PRO A 134 -2.97 19.65 5.13
CA PRO A 134 -2.71 19.24 6.51
C PRO A 134 -1.57 18.23 6.58
N ILE A 135 -0.72 18.37 7.59
CA ILE A 135 0.28 17.35 7.94
C ILE A 135 -0.18 16.73 9.26
N PRO A 136 -0.75 15.53 9.24
CA PRO A 136 -1.31 14.91 10.44
C PRO A 136 -0.29 14.73 11.55
N ALA A 137 -0.76 14.65 12.80
CA ALA A 137 0.09 14.45 13.97
C ALA A 137 0.94 13.18 13.83
N LEU A 138 2.15 13.17 14.42
CA LEU A 138 3.12 12.07 14.25
C LEU A 138 2.53 10.69 14.54
N TRP A 139 1.78 10.54 15.64
CA TRP A 139 1.17 9.26 16.00
C TRP A 139 0.18 8.75 14.95
N LYS A 140 -0.56 9.65 14.28
CA LYS A 140 -1.49 9.29 13.18
C LYS A 140 -0.73 8.78 11.96
N ARG A 141 0.40 9.41 11.64
CA ARG A 141 1.30 8.98 10.56
C ARG A 141 1.92 7.61 10.86
N CYS A 142 2.35 7.40 12.12
CA CYS A 142 2.84 6.09 12.53
C CYS A 142 1.77 4.99 12.40
N LEU A 143 0.52 5.29 12.77
CA LEU A 143 -0.58 4.35 12.60
C LEU A 143 -0.92 4.08 11.13
N ALA A 144 -0.82 5.10 10.27
CA ALA A 144 -1.09 4.94 8.83
C ALA A 144 -0.12 3.97 8.14
N CYS A 145 1.12 3.83 8.62
CA CYS A 145 2.09 2.85 8.08
C CYS A 145 1.60 1.40 8.20
N PHE A 146 0.71 1.08 9.15
CA PHE A 146 0.11 -0.26 9.23
C PHE A 146 -0.85 -0.54 8.08
N TYR A 147 -1.61 0.47 7.65
CA TYR A 147 -2.49 0.33 6.49
C TYR A 147 -1.69 0.10 5.20
N GLY A 148 -0.68 0.91 4.92
CA GLY A 148 0.21 0.72 3.77
C GLY A 148 0.86 -0.66 3.80
N GLY A 149 1.52 -1.00 4.91
CA GLY A 149 2.24 -2.26 5.04
C GLY A 149 1.34 -3.51 5.08
N ILE A 150 0.06 -3.42 5.41
CA ILE A 150 -0.84 -4.58 5.51
C ILE A 150 -1.92 -4.54 4.43
N ASP A 151 -2.83 -3.55 4.48
CA ASP A 151 -4.03 -3.55 3.66
C ASP A 151 -3.72 -3.35 2.18
N GLU A 152 -2.80 -2.43 1.86
CA GLU A 152 -2.42 -2.19 0.48
C GLU A 152 -1.64 -3.38 -0.10
N GLU A 153 -0.87 -4.12 0.70
CA GLU A 153 -0.19 -5.33 0.24
C GLU A 153 -1.17 -6.49 0.04
N LEU A 154 -2.17 -6.65 0.91
CA LEU A 154 -3.25 -7.62 0.71
C LEU A 154 -4.04 -7.33 -0.58
N LEU A 155 -4.37 -6.07 -0.83
CA LEU A 155 -5.13 -5.67 -2.00
C LEU A 155 -4.29 -5.74 -3.28
N CYS A 156 -3.07 -5.19 -3.26
CA CYS A 156 -2.28 -4.99 -4.48
C CYS A 156 -1.39 -6.18 -4.82
N ARG A 157 -0.86 -6.91 -3.83
CA ARG A 157 0.04 -8.05 -4.06
C ARG A 157 -0.69 -9.36 -3.95
N LEU A 158 -1.30 -9.64 -2.81
CA LEU A 158 -1.96 -10.91 -2.62
C LEU A 158 -3.14 -11.09 -3.60
N PHE A 159 -3.96 -10.06 -3.81
CA PHE A 159 -5.11 -10.14 -4.71
C PHE A 159 -4.77 -9.68 -6.13
N LEU A 160 -4.50 -8.40 -6.36
CA LEU A 160 -4.45 -7.82 -7.71
C LEU A 160 -3.30 -8.38 -8.56
N LEU A 161 -2.07 -8.42 -8.01
CA LEU A 161 -0.92 -8.97 -8.73
C LEU A 161 -1.12 -10.46 -9.00
N SER A 162 -1.59 -11.24 -8.01
CA SER A 162 -1.87 -12.66 -8.19
C SER A 162 -2.96 -12.89 -9.25
N LEU A 163 -4.04 -12.09 -9.26
CA LEU A 163 -5.09 -12.16 -10.27
C LEU A 163 -4.54 -11.89 -11.68
N LEU A 164 -3.78 -10.81 -11.84
CA LEU A 164 -3.18 -10.47 -13.13
C LEU A 164 -2.16 -11.52 -13.58
N ALA A 165 -1.33 -12.01 -12.67
CA ALA A 165 -0.36 -13.07 -12.95
C ALA A 165 -1.05 -14.38 -13.36
N TRP A 166 -2.14 -14.74 -12.70
CA TRP A 166 -2.95 -15.88 -13.07
C TRP A 166 -3.59 -15.71 -14.45
N LEU A 167 -4.26 -14.58 -14.72
CA LEU A 167 -4.91 -14.32 -16.01
C LEU A 167 -3.90 -14.31 -17.19
N ILE A 168 -2.76 -13.63 -17.03
CA ILE A 168 -1.71 -13.62 -18.05
C ILE A 168 -1.08 -15.00 -18.18
N GLY A 169 -0.93 -15.72 -17.05
CA GLY A 169 -0.40 -17.08 -16.98
C GLY A 169 -1.25 -18.11 -17.72
N LEU A 170 -2.55 -17.87 -17.97
CA LEU A 170 -3.37 -18.76 -18.79
C LEU A 170 -2.83 -18.90 -20.22
N VAL A 171 -2.18 -17.87 -20.75
CA VAL A 171 -1.57 -17.87 -22.10
C VAL A 171 -0.05 -17.86 -22.06
N TRP A 172 0.57 -17.36 -20.99
CA TRP A 172 2.02 -17.23 -20.88
C TRP A 172 2.54 -17.90 -19.61
N HIS A 173 2.69 -19.22 -19.68
CA HIS A 173 3.10 -20.08 -18.56
C HIS A 173 4.31 -20.95 -18.91
N VAL A 174 4.98 -21.45 -17.88
CA VAL A 174 5.99 -22.50 -17.98
C VAL A 174 5.34 -23.88 -17.95
N PRO A 175 6.07 -24.97 -18.34
CA PRO A 175 5.59 -26.33 -18.10
C PRO A 175 5.18 -26.52 -16.63
N GLY A 176 3.96 -27.04 -16.40
CA GLY A 176 3.37 -27.14 -15.06
C GLY A 176 2.36 -26.03 -14.72
N GLY A 177 2.05 -25.12 -15.68
CA GLY A 177 0.93 -24.17 -15.58
C GLY A 177 1.19 -22.94 -14.73
N LYS A 178 2.38 -22.77 -14.15
CA LYS A 178 2.72 -21.54 -13.40
C LYS A 178 3.03 -20.40 -14.37
N PRO A 179 2.70 -19.13 -14.02
CA PRO A 179 3.03 -17.96 -14.83
C PRO A 179 4.53 -17.92 -15.17
N ALA A 180 4.85 -17.63 -16.43
CA ALA A 180 6.24 -17.39 -16.84
C ALA A 180 6.79 -16.12 -16.18
N LEU A 181 8.11 -15.98 -16.07
CA LEU A 181 8.74 -14.80 -15.49
C LEU A 181 8.29 -13.49 -16.15
N GLY A 182 8.15 -13.49 -17.49
CA GLY A 182 7.61 -12.33 -18.21
C GLY A 182 6.17 -12.01 -17.86
N ALA A 183 5.33 -13.02 -17.60
CA ALA A 183 3.96 -12.84 -17.14
C ALA A 183 3.91 -12.20 -15.73
N LEU A 184 4.80 -12.63 -14.83
CA LEU A 184 4.93 -12.01 -13.49
C LEU A 184 5.37 -10.56 -13.57
N TRP A 185 6.36 -10.22 -14.42
CA TRP A 185 6.77 -8.83 -14.63
C TRP A 185 5.65 -7.98 -15.21
N LEU A 186 4.94 -8.46 -16.23
CA LEU A 186 3.81 -7.73 -16.81
C LEU A 186 2.69 -7.52 -15.79
N ALA A 187 2.35 -8.56 -15.02
CA ALA A 187 1.36 -8.46 -13.94
C ALA A 187 1.77 -7.43 -12.89
N ASN A 188 3.05 -7.40 -12.49
CA ASN A 188 3.57 -6.45 -11.53
C ASN A 188 3.50 -5.01 -12.03
N ILE A 189 3.88 -4.75 -13.28
CA ILE A 189 3.79 -3.42 -13.89
C ILE A 189 2.33 -2.97 -13.95
N LEU A 190 1.42 -3.83 -14.38
CA LEU A 190 -0.01 -3.51 -14.44
C LEU A 190 -0.60 -3.26 -13.05
N ALA A 191 -0.24 -4.09 -12.05
CA ALA A 191 -0.66 -3.88 -10.67
C ALA A 191 -0.15 -2.54 -10.13
N ALA A 192 1.11 -2.17 -10.40
CA ALA A 192 1.67 -0.88 -10.01
C ALA A 192 0.96 0.30 -10.71
N VAL A 193 0.58 0.18 -11.97
CA VAL A 193 -0.21 1.20 -12.68
C VAL A 193 -1.60 1.36 -12.04
N ILE A 194 -2.28 0.26 -11.75
CA ILE A 194 -3.60 0.30 -11.08
C ILE A 194 -3.48 0.91 -9.68
N PHE A 195 -2.42 0.59 -8.95
CA PHE A 195 -2.11 1.18 -7.64
C PHE A 195 -1.96 2.71 -7.74
N VAL A 196 -1.20 3.21 -8.73
CA VAL A 196 -1.08 4.65 -9.02
C VAL A 196 -2.45 5.28 -9.30
N LEU A 197 -3.26 4.65 -10.16
CA LEU A 197 -4.60 5.13 -10.49
C LEU A 197 -5.50 5.21 -9.27
N GLY A 198 -5.37 4.25 -8.32
CA GLY A 198 -6.07 4.26 -7.04
C GLY A 198 -5.74 5.46 -6.15
N HIS A 199 -4.55 6.07 -6.29
CA HIS A 199 -4.12 7.24 -5.52
C HIS A 199 -4.58 8.59 -6.11
N LEU A 200 -4.95 8.63 -7.40
CA LEU A 200 -5.37 9.87 -8.07
C LEU A 200 -6.64 10.49 -7.47
N PRO A 201 -7.69 9.74 -7.06
CA PRO A 201 -8.86 10.32 -6.43
C PRO A 201 -8.56 11.09 -5.13
N ALA A 202 -7.64 10.58 -4.30
CA ALA A 202 -7.21 11.26 -3.08
C ALA A 202 -6.49 12.59 -3.40
N THR A 203 -5.65 12.60 -4.44
CA THR A 203 -5.01 13.83 -4.93
C THR A 203 -6.04 14.80 -5.52
N ALA A 204 -7.01 14.31 -6.29
CA ALA A 204 -8.08 15.10 -6.88
C ALA A 204 -9.00 15.75 -5.83
N ALA A 205 -9.15 15.13 -4.66
CA ALA A 205 -9.91 15.70 -3.54
C ALA A 205 -9.22 16.92 -2.91
N LEU A 206 -7.89 17.04 -3.07
CA LEU A 206 -7.10 18.15 -2.51
C LEU A 206 -6.90 19.30 -3.50
N THR A 207 -6.78 18.98 -4.80
CA THR A 207 -6.52 19.97 -5.84
C THR A 207 -6.85 19.43 -7.23
N LYS A 208 -7.00 20.34 -8.23
CA LYS A 208 -7.19 19.94 -9.63
C LYS A 208 -5.97 19.14 -10.13
N LEU A 209 -6.22 17.98 -10.72
CA LEU A 209 -5.16 17.16 -11.31
C LEU A 209 -4.48 17.90 -12.47
N THR A 210 -3.16 17.98 -12.39
CA THR A 210 -2.30 18.52 -13.45
C THR A 210 -1.38 17.40 -13.98
N PRO A 211 -0.79 17.53 -15.19
CA PRO A 211 0.19 16.56 -15.68
C PRO A 211 1.34 16.30 -14.68
N LEU A 212 1.80 17.34 -13.99
CA LEU A 212 2.83 17.23 -12.95
C LEU A 212 2.40 16.32 -11.80
N LEU A 213 1.16 16.46 -11.32
CA LEU A 213 0.63 15.65 -10.23
C LEU A 213 0.42 14.18 -10.64
N ILE A 214 0.06 13.96 -11.91
CA ILE A 214 -0.05 12.59 -12.46
C ILE A 214 1.35 11.96 -12.55
N VAL A 215 2.35 12.66 -13.11
CA VAL A 215 3.73 12.18 -13.17
C VAL A 215 4.29 11.93 -11.78
N ARG A 216 4.03 12.83 -10.82
CA ARG A 216 4.42 12.65 -9.42
C ARG A 216 3.81 11.37 -8.85
N ALA A 217 2.51 11.12 -9.04
CA ALA A 217 1.85 9.92 -8.57
C ALA A 217 2.46 8.65 -9.20
N ILE A 218 2.74 8.67 -10.52
CA ILE A 218 3.39 7.56 -11.24
C ILE A 218 4.77 7.26 -10.65
N VAL A 219 5.59 8.29 -10.44
CA VAL A 219 6.95 8.11 -9.93
C VAL A 219 6.93 7.62 -8.48
N LEU A 220 6.19 8.29 -7.59
CA LEU A 220 6.20 7.98 -6.16
C LEU A 220 5.59 6.61 -5.84
N ASN A 221 4.45 6.26 -6.46
CA ASN A 221 3.76 5.01 -6.17
C ASN A 221 4.18 3.86 -7.11
N GLY A 222 4.53 4.16 -8.37
CA GLY A 222 4.87 3.16 -9.36
C GLY A 222 6.20 2.46 -9.06
N ILE A 223 7.25 3.21 -8.69
CA ILE A 223 8.56 2.63 -8.34
C ILE A 223 8.44 1.73 -7.10
N ALA A 224 7.79 2.23 -6.04
CA ALA A 224 7.52 1.46 -4.84
C ALA A 224 6.68 0.21 -5.17
N GLY A 225 5.61 0.40 -5.97
CA GLY A 225 4.74 -0.67 -6.42
C GLY A 225 5.47 -1.82 -7.10
N ILE A 226 6.39 -1.52 -8.01
CA ILE A 226 7.20 -2.53 -8.72
C ILE A 226 8.16 -3.24 -7.75
N ALA A 227 8.81 -2.51 -6.85
CA ALA A 227 9.75 -3.08 -5.89
C ALA A 227 9.05 -4.06 -4.93
N PHE A 228 7.90 -3.69 -4.37
CA PHE A 228 7.15 -4.53 -3.44
C PHE A 228 6.52 -5.75 -4.14
N GLY A 229 6.03 -5.59 -5.38
CA GLY A 229 5.56 -6.73 -6.16
C GLY A 229 6.68 -7.73 -6.48
N TYR A 230 7.90 -7.26 -6.80
CA TYR A 230 9.07 -8.13 -6.94
C TYR A 230 9.36 -8.91 -5.64
N LEU A 231 9.33 -8.25 -4.48
CA LEU A 231 9.52 -8.91 -3.20
C LEU A 231 8.45 -9.96 -2.91
N PHE A 232 7.21 -9.69 -3.29
CA PHE A 232 6.10 -10.61 -3.09
C PHE A 232 6.34 -11.96 -3.79
N TRP A 233 6.67 -11.96 -5.07
CA TRP A 233 6.86 -13.25 -5.75
C TRP A 233 8.19 -13.93 -5.44
N GLN A 234 9.22 -13.19 -5.00
CA GLN A 234 10.52 -13.78 -4.67
C GLN A 234 10.60 -14.29 -3.24
N TYR A 235 9.99 -13.58 -2.29
CA TYR A 235 10.16 -13.82 -0.86
C TYR A 235 8.84 -13.98 -0.09
N GLY A 236 7.71 -13.74 -0.74
CA GLY A 236 6.39 -13.82 -0.13
C GLY A 236 5.81 -12.49 0.33
N LEU A 237 4.55 -12.56 0.79
CA LEU A 237 3.74 -11.41 1.17
C LEU A 237 4.40 -10.58 2.28
N GLU A 238 4.98 -11.24 3.27
CA GLU A 238 5.58 -10.58 4.44
C GLU A 238 6.81 -9.74 4.07
N ALA A 239 7.54 -10.13 3.01
CA ALA A 239 8.65 -9.32 2.49
C ALA A 239 8.16 -8.01 1.87
N ALA A 240 7.08 -8.06 1.12
CA ALA A 240 6.44 -6.86 0.56
C ALA A 240 5.87 -5.97 1.67
N MET A 241 5.17 -6.55 2.67
CA MET A 241 4.65 -5.84 3.83
C MET A 241 5.74 -5.11 4.61
N LEU A 242 6.87 -5.79 4.89
CA LEU A 242 8.00 -5.19 5.60
C LEU A 242 8.64 -4.04 4.81
N ALA A 243 8.80 -4.20 3.50
CA ALA A 243 9.35 -3.17 2.62
C ALA A 243 8.45 -1.94 2.56
N HIS A 244 7.14 -2.14 2.42
CA HIS A 244 6.17 -1.05 2.38
C HIS A 244 6.13 -0.29 3.71
N PHE A 245 6.05 -1.00 4.82
CA PHE A 245 6.09 -0.39 6.15
C PHE A 245 7.38 0.42 6.36
N ALA A 246 8.54 -0.09 5.94
CA ALA A 246 9.81 0.62 6.00
C ALA A 246 9.83 1.87 5.10
N ALA A 247 9.25 1.79 3.90
CA ALA A 247 9.10 2.94 2.99
C ALA A 247 8.20 4.02 3.59
N ASP A 248 7.08 3.64 4.19
CA ASP A 248 6.16 4.57 4.84
C ASP A 248 6.79 5.30 6.03
N ILE A 249 7.64 4.64 6.80
CA ILE A 249 8.44 5.31 7.85
C ILE A 249 9.30 6.43 7.23
N VAL A 250 9.97 6.16 6.12
CA VAL A 250 10.81 7.17 5.44
C VAL A 250 9.95 8.30 4.88
N LEU A 251 8.86 7.98 4.20
CA LEU A 251 8.03 8.98 3.49
C LEU A 251 7.13 9.76 4.45
N HIS A 252 6.35 9.08 5.29
CA HIS A 252 5.34 9.71 6.15
C HIS A 252 5.88 10.20 7.49
N ILE A 253 6.91 9.57 8.06
CA ILE A 253 7.44 10.02 9.35
C ILE A 253 8.58 11.01 9.13
N ILE A 254 9.58 10.65 8.33
CA ILE A 254 10.75 11.51 8.08
C ILE A 254 10.38 12.60 7.07
N GLY A 255 9.81 12.24 5.93
CA GLY A 255 9.48 13.15 4.83
C GLY A 255 8.51 14.25 5.24
N ASP A 256 7.39 13.92 5.88
CA ASP A 256 6.42 14.91 6.35
C ASP A 256 7.01 15.81 7.45
N SER A 257 7.94 15.30 8.27
CA SER A 257 8.62 16.11 9.27
C SER A 257 9.57 17.13 8.63
N ILE A 258 10.24 16.75 7.54
CA ILE A 258 11.06 17.65 6.72
C ILE A 258 10.15 18.69 6.01
N ALA A 259 9.06 18.24 5.39
CA ALA A 259 8.09 19.12 4.74
C ALA A 259 7.53 20.18 5.69
N LYS A 260 7.22 19.80 6.95
CA LYS A 260 6.79 20.74 8.00
C LYS A 260 7.83 21.81 8.29
N LYS A 261 9.13 21.44 8.38
CA LYS A 261 10.23 22.38 8.59
C LYS A 261 10.44 23.31 7.39
N ILE A 262 10.38 22.80 6.18
CA ILE A 262 10.50 23.61 4.96
C ILE A 262 9.36 24.62 4.92
N ARG A 263 8.11 24.19 5.12
CA ARG A 263 6.93 25.06 5.10
C ARG A 263 7.01 26.18 6.15
N SER A 264 7.44 25.88 7.38
CA SER A 264 7.56 26.91 8.42
C SER A 264 8.57 28.00 8.07
N ARG A 265 9.66 27.68 7.38
CA ARG A 265 10.64 28.65 6.90
C ARG A 265 10.09 29.52 5.77
N TRP A 266 9.29 28.95 4.86
CA TRP A 266 8.69 29.70 3.76
C TRP A 266 7.60 30.70 4.21
N ILE A 267 6.87 30.37 5.28
CA ILE A 267 5.84 31.26 5.84
C ILE A 267 6.49 32.39 6.67
N ALA A 268 7.68 32.16 7.22
CA ALA A 268 8.41 33.15 8.03
C ALA A 268 9.30 34.11 7.19
N ALA A 269 9.53 33.84 5.91
CA ALA A 269 10.27 34.66 4.96
C ALA A 269 9.33 35.56 4.13
#